data_86826852552118a3450b25e409e017f1
#
_entry.id   86826852552118a3450b25e409e017f1
#
_cell.length_a   1.000
_cell.length_b   1.000
_cell.length_c   1.000
_cell.angle_alpha   90.00
_cell.angle_beta   90.00
_cell.angle_gamma   90.00
#
_symmetry.space_group_name_H-M   'P 1'
#
loop_
_entity.id
_entity.type
_entity.pdbx_description
1 polymer ?
#
loop_
_entity_poly.entity_id
_entity_poly.type
_entity_poly.pdbx_seq_one_letter_code
_entity_poly.pdbx_strand_id
1 'polypeptide(L)'
;MKGEIMKFNSKLIHAGWDSDADAEGSITVPIYKTTAYQFNNTEHAANLFGLKEFGNIYSRLGNPTVGALEARLTALEEGAMCVALSSGTSAVMYSLINIMSQGDNFVTANQLYGGTYTMFDNILPEYGIDSKKVDITDLAAVENAIDDKTRAIYCETITNPGLVVADISALSEIAHSKGIPLIVDATL
;
A
#
# COMPACT_ATOMS: atom_id res chain seq x y z
N MET A 1 -3.14 27.30 -7.74
CA MET A 1 -2.72 27.43 -6.32
C MET A 1 -1.37 26.73 -6.12
N LYS A 2 -0.32 27.29 -6.72
CA LYS A 2 1.05 26.76 -6.57
C LYS A 2 1.67 27.43 -5.35
N GLY A 3 1.88 26.69 -4.27
CA GLY A 3 2.66 27.13 -3.11
C GLY A 3 1.96 27.18 -1.74
N GLU A 4 0.65 27.05 -1.65
CA GLU A 4 -0.03 26.90 -0.35
C GLU A 4 -0.19 25.42 0.02
N ILE A 5 0.17 25.09 1.27
CA ILE A 5 -0.07 23.75 1.82
C ILE A 5 -1.60 23.58 1.98
N MET A 6 -2.19 22.73 1.14
CA MET A 6 -3.62 22.43 1.23
C MET A 6 -3.94 21.80 2.60
N LYS A 7 -5.00 22.32 3.26
CA LYS A 7 -5.55 21.71 4.47
C LYS A 7 -6.20 20.36 4.13
N PHE A 8 -6.35 19.49 5.11
CA PHE A 8 -6.91 18.14 4.93
C PHE A 8 -8.23 18.13 4.13
N ASN A 9 -9.20 18.96 4.51
CA ASN A 9 -10.49 19.05 3.79
C ASN A 9 -10.34 19.49 2.33
N SER A 10 -9.34 20.33 2.02
CA SER A 10 -9.07 20.73 0.63
C SER A 10 -8.38 19.59 -0.14
N LYS A 11 -7.52 18.82 0.51
CA LYS A 11 -6.90 17.61 -0.10
C LYS A 11 -7.97 16.58 -0.49
N LEU A 12 -9.01 16.38 0.34
CA LEU A 12 -10.11 15.44 0.06
C LEU A 12 -10.81 15.71 -1.28
N ILE A 13 -10.88 16.99 -1.68
CA ILE A 13 -11.61 17.42 -2.88
C ILE A 13 -10.66 17.62 -4.07
N HIS A 14 -9.51 18.25 -3.85
CA HIS A 14 -8.68 18.81 -4.93
C HIS A 14 -7.38 18.01 -5.19
N ALA A 15 -6.88 17.22 -4.23
CA ALA A 15 -5.65 16.49 -4.47
C ALA A 15 -5.84 15.39 -5.54
N GLY A 16 -4.78 15.12 -6.29
CA GLY A 16 -4.73 14.04 -7.27
C GLY A 16 -5.36 14.35 -8.63
N TRP A 17 -5.94 15.55 -8.82
CA TRP A 17 -6.44 15.98 -10.13
C TRP A 17 -6.10 17.44 -10.38
N ASP A 18 -5.58 17.72 -11.57
CA ASP A 18 -5.27 19.06 -12.05
C ASP A 18 -6.10 19.33 -13.31
N SER A 19 -7.12 20.15 -13.20
CA SER A 19 -7.98 20.55 -14.33
C SER A 19 -7.22 21.35 -15.40
N ASP A 20 -6.12 22.01 -15.03
CA ASP A 20 -5.30 22.76 -15.98
C ASP A 20 -4.46 21.82 -16.89
N ALA A 21 -4.23 20.60 -16.42
CA ALA A 21 -3.54 19.57 -17.19
C ALA A 21 -4.48 18.72 -18.07
N ASP A 22 -5.79 18.85 -17.91
CA ASP A 22 -6.79 18.17 -18.72
C ASP A 22 -7.11 18.98 -19.98
N ALA A 23 -7.12 18.30 -21.14
CA ALA A 23 -7.35 18.97 -22.45
C ALA A 23 -8.71 19.69 -22.52
N GLU A 24 -9.71 19.19 -21.82
CA GLU A 24 -11.07 19.74 -21.78
C GLU A 24 -11.32 20.63 -20.55
N GLY A 25 -10.35 20.77 -19.64
CA GLY A 25 -10.47 21.53 -18.41
C GLY A 25 -11.49 20.98 -17.42
N SER A 26 -11.64 19.64 -17.35
CA SER A 26 -12.63 19.01 -16.47
C SER A 26 -12.32 19.25 -15.01
N ILE A 27 -13.26 19.80 -14.27
CA ILE A 27 -13.12 20.03 -12.81
C ILE A 27 -13.12 18.70 -12.04
N THR A 28 -13.91 17.73 -12.49
CA THR A 28 -13.95 16.36 -11.92
C THR A 28 -13.09 15.41 -12.72
N VAL A 29 -12.55 14.39 -12.05
CA VAL A 29 -11.73 13.36 -12.70
C VAL A 29 -12.54 12.63 -13.78
N PRO A 30 -12.14 12.68 -15.06
CA PRO A 30 -12.80 11.90 -16.11
C PRO A 30 -12.62 10.39 -15.92
N ILE A 31 -13.55 9.59 -16.43
CA ILE A 31 -13.44 8.13 -16.42
C ILE A 31 -12.76 7.67 -17.72
N TYR A 32 -11.52 7.28 -17.64
CA TYR A 32 -10.72 6.76 -18.76
C TYR A 32 -10.98 5.27 -18.98
N LYS A 33 -12.02 4.94 -19.74
CA LYS A 33 -12.39 3.56 -20.12
C LYS A 33 -11.58 3.09 -21.34
N THR A 34 -10.28 3.03 -21.21
CA THR A 34 -9.41 2.52 -22.28
C THR A 34 -8.44 1.49 -21.73
N THR A 35 -8.03 0.55 -22.56
CA THR A 35 -7.04 -0.48 -22.22
C THR A 35 -5.62 -0.01 -22.57
N ALA A 36 -5.44 0.60 -23.74
CA ALA A 36 -4.14 1.02 -24.27
C ALA A 36 -4.15 2.50 -24.66
N TYR A 37 -2.97 3.07 -24.73
CA TYR A 37 -2.74 4.48 -25.08
C TYR A 37 -1.89 4.59 -26.33
N GLN A 38 -2.10 5.65 -27.12
CA GLN A 38 -1.34 5.92 -28.31
C GLN A 38 0.02 6.54 -27.94
N PHE A 39 1.07 6.10 -28.61
CA PHE A 39 2.39 6.72 -28.54
C PHE A 39 2.56 7.76 -29.65
N ASN A 40 3.31 8.81 -29.36
CA ASN A 40 3.61 9.86 -30.36
C ASN A 40 4.49 9.31 -31.50
N ASN A 41 5.46 8.46 -31.15
CA ASN A 41 6.38 7.79 -32.08
C ASN A 41 7.07 6.62 -31.38
N THR A 42 7.95 5.92 -32.08
CA THR A 42 8.70 4.76 -31.55
C THR A 42 9.66 5.14 -30.41
N GLU A 43 10.26 6.32 -30.45
CA GLU A 43 11.18 6.80 -29.40
C GLU A 43 10.42 7.07 -28.09
N HIS A 44 9.26 7.75 -28.17
CA HIS A 44 8.37 7.95 -27.04
C HIS A 44 7.95 6.60 -26.41
N ALA A 45 7.57 5.61 -27.23
CA ALA A 45 7.26 4.28 -26.73
C ALA A 45 8.45 3.65 -26.01
N ALA A 46 9.65 3.69 -26.61
CA ALA A 46 10.86 3.14 -26.00
C ALA A 46 11.22 3.82 -24.67
N ASN A 47 11.01 5.13 -24.56
CA ASN A 47 11.25 5.88 -23.33
C ASN A 47 10.27 5.49 -22.20
N LEU A 48 8.98 5.34 -22.52
CA LEU A 48 7.97 4.90 -21.55
C LEU A 48 8.24 3.47 -21.06
N PHE A 49 8.49 2.52 -21.96
CA PHE A 49 8.83 1.14 -21.59
C PHE A 49 10.16 1.03 -20.86
N GLY A 50 11.11 1.91 -21.16
CA GLY A 50 12.41 2.01 -20.48
C GLY A 50 12.39 2.79 -19.18
N LEU A 51 11.21 3.27 -18.71
CA LEU A 51 11.02 4.10 -17.51
C LEU A 51 11.90 5.38 -17.50
N LYS A 52 12.22 5.90 -18.68
CA LYS A 52 12.95 7.17 -18.87
C LYS A 52 12.00 8.36 -18.91
N GLU A 53 10.74 8.12 -19.16
CA GLU A 53 9.66 9.09 -19.23
C GLU A 53 8.42 8.51 -18.53
N PHE A 54 7.66 9.37 -17.85
CA PHE A 54 6.38 8.96 -17.25
C PHE A 54 5.25 9.19 -18.24
N GLY A 55 4.30 8.25 -18.29
CA GLY A 55 3.13 8.37 -19.13
C GLY A 55 2.31 7.09 -19.17
N ASN A 56 1.19 7.14 -19.89
CA ASN A 56 0.26 6.03 -19.97
C ASN A 56 0.64 5.07 -21.11
N ILE A 57 0.73 3.78 -20.78
CA ILE A 57 1.03 2.72 -21.75
C ILE A 57 -0.19 1.80 -21.87
N TYR A 58 -0.64 1.27 -20.75
CA TYR A 58 -1.68 0.27 -20.66
C TYR A 58 -2.36 0.36 -19.28
N SER A 59 -3.69 0.32 -19.22
CA SER A 59 -4.45 0.61 -17.99
C SER A 59 -4.14 -0.31 -16.80
N ARG A 60 -3.60 -1.50 -17.02
CA ARG A 60 -3.12 -2.36 -15.93
C ARG A 60 -1.86 -1.80 -15.26
N LEU A 61 -1.02 -1.06 -15.99
CA LEU A 61 0.21 -0.42 -15.48
C LEU A 61 -0.08 0.96 -14.89
N GLY A 62 -1.02 1.68 -15.50
CA GLY A 62 -1.44 3.01 -15.05
C GLY A 62 -2.62 3.52 -15.86
N ASN A 63 -3.55 4.17 -15.19
CA ASN A 63 -4.74 4.78 -15.77
C ASN A 63 -4.99 6.12 -15.09
N PRO A 64 -5.28 7.21 -15.82
CA PRO A 64 -5.44 8.53 -15.20
C PRO A 64 -6.52 8.61 -14.11
N THR A 65 -7.63 7.87 -14.26
CA THR A 65 -8.67 7.80 -13.23
C THR A 65 -8.16 7.15 -11.94
N VAL A 66 -7.43 6.03 -12.06
CA VAL A 66 -6.82 5.33 -10.93
C VAL A 66 -5.70 6.18 -10.32
N GLY A 67 -4.84 6.77 -11.17
CA GLY A 67 -3.76 7.64 -10.74
C GLY A 67 -4.24 8.86 -9.94
N ALA A 68 -5.41 9.41 -10.27
CA ALA A 68 -6.02 10.49 -9.49
C ALA A 68 -6.42 10.04 -8.08
N LEU A 69 -6.93 8.80 -7.92
CA LEU A 69 -7.22 8.20 -6.62
C LEU A 69 -5.93 7.97 -5.83
N GLU A 70 -4.93 7.36 -6.46
CA GLU A 70 -3.63 7.06 -5.85
C GLU A 70 -2.93 8.33 -5.36
N ALA A 71 -2.89 9.37 -6.18
CA ALA A 71 -2.30 10.66 -5.82
C ALA A 71 -3.08 11.35 -4.68
N ARG A 72 -4.41 11.24 -4.65
CA ARG A 72 -5.23 11.79 -3.57
C ARG A 72 -4.97 11.09 -2.24
N LEU A 73 -4.96 9.76 -2.22
CA LEU A 73 -4.66 8.99 -1.02
C LEU A 73 -3.24 9.25 -0.54
N THR A 74 -2.27 9.29 -1.43
CA THR A 74 -0.88 9.68 -1.10
C THR A 74 -0.83 11.03 -0.41
N ALA A 75 -1.57 12.03 -0.91
CA ALA A 75 -1.60 13.36 -0.31
C ALA A 75 -2.32 13.41 1.05
N LEU A 76 -3.34 12.59 1.25
CA LEU A 76 -4.10 12.51 2.51
C LEU A 76 -3.30 11.83 3.61
N GLU A 77 -2.62 10.73 3.27
CA GLU A 77 -1.80 9.95 4.20
C GLU A 77 -0.37 10.51 4.36
N GLU A 78 -0.05 11.62 3.66
CA GLU A 78 1.31 12.20 3.62
C GLU A 78 2.38 11.16 3.24
N GLY A 79 1.97 10.16 2.46
CA GLY A 79 2.79 9.04 2.02
C GLY A 79 3.70 9.38 0.84
N ALA A 80 4.63 8.49 0.56
CA ALA A 80 5.50 8.60 -0.62
C ALA A 80 4.77 8.20 -1.91
N MET A 81 3.93 7.17 -1.85
CA MET A 81 3.22 6.61 -3.00
C MET A 81 2.00 5.81 -2.53
N CYS A 82 1.02 5.69 -3.40
CA CYS A 82 -0.12 4.77 -3.26
C CYS A 82 -0.24 3.90 -4.51
N VAL A 83 -0.64 2.65 -4.34
CA VAL A 83 -0.98 1.73 -5.42
C VAL A 83 -2.37 1.16 -5.14
N ALA A 84 -3.31 1.39 -6.06
CA ALA A 84 -4.66 0.86 -5.95
C ALA A 84 -4.73 -0.58 -6.47
N LEU A 85 -5.35 -1.45 -5.69
CA LEU A 85 -5.54 -2.86 -6.01
C LEU A 85 -7.03 -3.22 -6.01
N SER A 86 -7.36 -4.38 -6.59
CA SER A 86 -8.75 -4.81 -6.77
C SER A 86 -9.45 -5.23 -5.47
N SER A 87 -8.68 -5.49 -4.40
CA SER A 87 -9.22 -5.87 -3.08
C SER A 87 -8.21 -5.62 -1.97
N GLY A 88 -8.70 -5.45 -0.72
CA GLY A 88 -7.85 -5.39 0.47
C GLY A 88 -7.01 -6.65 0.66
N THR A 89 -7.58 -7.83 0.39
CA THR A 89 -6.83 -9.10 0.45
C THR A 89 -5.63 -9.10 -0.51
N SER A 90 -5.81 -8.56 -1.73
CA SER A 90 -4.69 -8.39 -2.66
C SER A 90 -3.66 -7.39 -2.15
N ALA A 91 -4.11 -6.31 -1.49
CA ALA A 91 -3.20 -5.32 -0.90
C ALA A 91 -2.34 -5.94 0.21
N VAL A 92 -2.94 -6.71 1.11
CA VAL A 92 -2.21 -7.45 2.15
C VAL A 92 -1.21 -8.44 1.52
N MET A 93 -1.65 -9.26 0.57
CA MET A 93 -0.77 -10.23 -0.09
C MET A 93 0.44 -9.56 -0.75
N TYR A 94 0.19 -8.53 -1.57
CA TYR A 94 1.28 -7.88 -2.31
C TYR A 94 2.20 -7.05 -1.41
N SER A 95 1.72 -6.48 -0.30
CA SER A 95 2.59 -5.78 0.65
C SER A 95 3.64 -6.73 1.25
N LEU A 96 3.27 -7.98 1.50
CA LEU A 96 4.16 -9.00 2.08
C LEU A 96 5.10 -9.60 1.04
N ILE A 97 4.58 -10.14 -0.07
CA ILE A 97 5.42 -10.82 -1.08
C ILE A 97 6.34 -9.87 -1.85
N ASN A 98 6.08 -8.55 -1.79
CA ASN A 98 6.97 -7.54 -2.38
C ASN A 98 8.31 -7.42 -1.64
N ILE A 99 8.33 -7.74 -0.34
CA ILE A 99 9.50 -7.56 0.53
C ILE A 99 10.04 -8.88 1.11
N MET A 100 9.36 -10.00 0.88
CA MET A 100 9.68 -11.32 1.42
C MET A 100 9.98 -12.32 0.33
N SER A 101 10.85 -13.26 0.64
CA SER A 101 11.21 -14.41 -0.17
C SER A 101 11.02 -15.71 0.63
N GLN A 102 11.13 -16.84 -0.04
CA GLN A 102 11.09 -18.15 0.61
C GLN A 102 12.12 -18.23 1.75
N GLY A 103 11.66 -18.62 2.93
CA GLY A 103 12.44 -18.72 4.16
C GLY A 103 12.40 -17.48 5.04
N ASP A 104 11.78 -16.40 4.59
CA ASP A 104 11.52 -15.22 5.42
C ASP A 104 10.27 -15.40 6.28
N ASN A 105 10.13 -14.54 7.30
CA ASN A 105 8.98 -14.51 8.18
C ASN A 105 8.58 -13.06 8.53
N PHE A 106 7.43 -12.93 9.16
CA PHE A 106 6.96 -11.66 9.74
C PHE A 106 6.24 -11.90 11.07
N VAL A 107 6.25 -10.90 11.94
CA VAL A 107 5.52 -10.93 13.20
C VAL A 107 4.14 -10.32 13.01
N THR A 108 3.11 -10.93 13.58
CA THR A 108 1.72 -10.45 13.43
C THR A 108 0.88 -10.73 14.68
N ALA A 109 -0.29 -10.07 14.76
CA ALA A 109 -1.26 -10.35 15.81
C ALA A 109 -1.80 -11.79 15.70
N ASN A 110 -2.10 -12.39 16.85
CA ASN A 110 -2.78 -13.69 16.95
C ASN A 110 -4.28 -13.61 16.61
N GLN A 111 -4.85 -12.40 16.56
CA GLN A 111 -6.22 -12.12 16.15
C GLN A 111 -6.20 -11.23 14.92
N LEU A 112 -6.82 -11.71 13.85
CA LEU A 112 -6.86 -11.06 12.55
C LEU A 112 -8.20 -11.32 11.87
N TYR A 113 -8.53 -10.51 10.88
CA TYR A 113 -9.62 -10.81 9.96
C TYR A 113 -9.47 -12.22 9.37
N GLY A 114 -10.57 -12.99 9.32
CA GLY A 114 -10.52 -14.40 8.94
C GLY A 114 -9.85 -14.68 7.58
N GLY A 115 -10.04 -13.81 6.58
CA GLY A 115 -9.37 -13.93 5.28
C GLY A 115 -7.85 -13.74 5.37
N THR A 116 -7.40 -12.78 6.15
CA THR A 116 -5.98 -12.53 6.43
C THR A 116 -5.38 -13.67 7.24
N TYR A 117 -6.09 -14.13 8.26
CA TYR A 117 -5.67 -15.29 9.05
C TYR A 117 -5.45 -16.54 8.18
N THR A 118 -6.43 -16.84 7.31
CA THR A 118 -6.34 -17.98 6.37
C THR A 118 -5.16 -17.81 5.39
N MET A 119 -4.93 -16.59 4.90
CA MET A 119 -3.79 -16.30 4.04
C MET A 119 -2.46 -16.57 4.73
N PHE A 120 -2.31 -16.16 5.99
CA PHE A 120 -1.09 -16.30 6.76
C PHE A 120 -0.83 -17.74 7.20
N ASP A 121 -1.86 -18.54 7.45
CA ASP A 121 -1.71 -19.91 7.91
C ASP A 121 -1.69 -20.96 6.80
N ASN A 122 -2.36 -20.70 5.67
CA ASN A 122 -2.53 -21.73 4.65
C ASN A 122 -1.92 -21.34 3.30
N ILE A 123 -1.86 -20.05 2.95
CA ILE A 123 -1.40 -19.63 1.63
C ILE A 123 0.08 -19.25 1.63
N LEU A 124 0.49 -18.34 2.52
CA LEU A 124 1.89 -17.89 2.57
C LEU A 124 2.90 -19.00 2.88
N PRO A 125 2.59 -20.00 3.74
CA PRO A 125 3.49 -21.14 3.95
C PRO A 125 3.77 -21.97 2.70
N GLU A 126 2.85 -22.05 1.73
CA GLU A 126 3.09 -22.69 0.43
C GLU A 126 4.16 -21.95 -0.40
N TYR A 127 4.35 -20.65 -0.14
CA TYR A 127 5.43 -19.84 -0.72
C TYR A 127 6.69 -19.82 0.16
N GLY A 128 6.67 -20.56 1.28
CA GLY A 128 7.79 -20.62 2.24
C GLY A 128 7.95 -19.35 3.07
N ILE A 129 6.86 -18.59 3.28
CA ILE A 129 6.82 -17.40 4.10
C ILE A 129 5.99 -17.71 5.36
N ASP A 130 6.60 -17.58 6.54
CA ASP A 130 5.96 -17.94 7.80
C ASP A 130 5.49 -16.70 8.58
N SER A 131 4.36 -16.84 9.28
CA SER A 131 3.85 -15.84 10.21
C SER A 131 4.12 -16.24 11.65
N LYS A 132 4.68 -15.32 12.46
CA LYS A 132 4.87 -15.48 13.90
C LYS A 132 3.78 -14.71 14.62
N LYS A 133 2.82 -15.43 15.18
CA LYS A 133 1.66 -14.83 15.85
C LYS A 133 1.96 -14.57 17.32
N VAL A 134 1.70 -13.36 17.77
CA VAL A 134 1.89 -12.91 19.14
C VAL A 134 0.66 -12.13 19.63
N ASP A 135 0.57 -11.90 20.92
CA ASP A 135 -0.31 -10.86 21.44
C ASP A 135 0.28 -9.49 21.05
N ILE A 136 -0.39 -8.79 20.15
CA ILE A 136 0.11 -7.52 19.60
C ILE A 136 0.18 -6.40 20.66
N THR A 137 -0.47 -6.57 21.79
CA THR A 137 -0.43 -5.63 22.92
C THR A 137 0.76 -5.88 23.85
N ASP A 138 1.37 -7.06 23.78
CA ASP A 138 2.62 -7.39 24.49
C ASP A 138 3.83 -7.01 23.62
N LEU A 139 4.28 -5.77 23.77
CA LEU A 139 5.40 -5.23 22.99
C LEU A 139 6.70 -6.03 23.19
N ALA A 140 6.90 -6.63 24.37
CA ALA A 140 8.07 -7.47 24.63
C ALA A 140 7.97 -8.79 23.86
N ALA A 141 6.79 -9.40 23.76
CA ALA A 141 6.57 -10.59 22.93
C ALA A 141 6.76 -10.28 21.45
N VAL A 142 6.30 -9.11 20.97
CA VAL A 142 6.54 -8.66 19.60
C VAL A 142 8.04 -8.55 19.31
N GLU A 143 8.79 -7.84 20.15
CA GLU A 143 10.23 -7.65 19.96
C GLU A 143 11.00 -8.98 20.02
N ASN A 144 10.67 -9.86 20.93
CA ASN A 144 11.32 -11.18 21.07
C ASN A 144 11.01 -12.13 19.91
N ALA A 145 9.91 -11.94 19.18
CA ALA A 145 9.56 -12.75 18.03
C ALA A 145 10.37 -12.39 16.78
N ILE A 146 11.02 -11.22 16.76
CA ILE A 146 11.82 -10.78 15.62
C ILE A 146 13.15 -11.54 15.58
N ASP A 147 13.50 -12.10 14.44
CA ASP A 147 14.79 -12.75 14.15
C ASP A 147 15.40 -12.24 12.83
N ASP A 148 16.54 -12.81 12.45
CA ASP A 148 17.29 -12.43 11.23
C ASP A 148 16.51 -12.62 9.92
N LYS A 149 15.45 -13.43 9.93
CA LYS A 149 14.58 -13.69 8.78
C LYS A 149 13.31 -12.85 8.78
N THR A 150 13.07 -12.09 9.86
CA THR A 150 11.88 -11.25 9.97
C THR A 150 12.01 -10.03 9.08
N ARG A 151 11.00 -9.81 8.21
CA ARG A 151 11.00 -8.72 7.22
C ARG A 151 9.97 -7.64 7.50
N ALA A 152 9.00 -7.90 8.36
CA ALA A 152 7.98 -6.92 8.73
C ALA A 152 7.33 -7.26 10.07
N ILE A 153 6.67 -6.25 10.67
CA ILE A 153 5.58 -6.45 11.62
C ILE A 153 4.30 -6.12 10.86
N TYR A 154 3.25 -6.94 10.99
CA TYR A 154 1.92 -6.70 10.43
C TYR A 154 0.89 -6.61 11.55
N CYS A 155 0.03 -5.60 11.51
CA CYS A 155 -1.11 -5.48 12.43
C CYS A 155 -2.34 -4.88 11.73
N GLU A 156 -3.51 -5.08 12.32
CA GLU A 156 -4.72 -4.31 12.03
C GLU A 156 -4.81 -3.16 13.04
N THR A 157 -5.34 -1.99 12.64
CA THR A 157 -5.58 -0.89 13.58
C THR A 157 -6.47 -1.33 14.74
N ILE A 158 -7.53 -2.07 14.42
CA ILE A 158 -8.44 -2.73 15.35
C ILE A 158 -8.67 -4.15 14.84
N THR A 159 -8.34 -5.15 15.63
CA THR A 159 -8.43 -6.55 15.19
C THR A 159 -9.87 -7.00 15.01
N ASN A 160 -10.13 -7.79 13.98
CA ASN A 160 -11.43 -8.40 13.71
C ASN A 160 -11.36 -9.93 13.97
N PRO A 161 -12.18 -10.53 14.86
CA PRO A 161 -13.29 -9.94 15.62
C PRO A 161 -12.95 -9.46 17.03
N GLY A 162 -11.70 -9.55 17.45
CA GLY A 162 -11.32 -9.36 18.87
C GLY A 162 -11.38 -7.92 19.38
N LEU A 163 -11.48 -6.92 18.48
CA LEU A 163 -11.53 -5.49 18.79
C LEU A 163 -10.34 -5.01 19.67
N VAL A 164 -9.20 -5.66 19.51
CA VAL A 164 -7.96 -5.25 20.14
C VAL A 164 -7.35 -4.11 19.36
N VAL A 165 -7.04 -2.99 20.02
CA VAL A 165 -6.43 -1.81 19.40
C VAL A 165 -4.91 -1.95 19.47
N ALA A 166 -4.24 -1.85 18.32
CA ALA A 166 -2.80 -1.88 18.23
C ALA A 166 -2.17 -0.52 18.61
N ASP A 167 -1.11 -0.51 19.38
CA ASP A 167 -0.28 0.68 19.59
C ASP A 167 0.68 0.84 18.41
N ILE A 168 0.17 1.49 17.33
CA ILE A 168 0.90 1.67 16.08
C ILE A 168 2.22 2.42 16.29
N SER A 169 2.25 3.41 17.21
CA SER A 169 3.47 4.18 17.49
C SER A 169 4.55 3.29 18.09
N ALA A 170 4.22 2.55 19.14
CA ALA A 170 5.17 1.65 19.79
C ALA A 170 5.63 0.51 18.86
N LEU A 171 4.71 -0.08 18.07
CA LEU A 171 5.04 -1.10 17.09
C LEU A 171 5.96 -0.55 15.98
N SER A 172 5.74 0.68 15.55
CA SER A 172 6.58 1.37 14.57
C SER A 172 8.00 1.60 15.11
N GLU A 173 8.13 2.02 16.36
CA GLU A 173 9.44 2.18 17.01
C GLU A 173 10.21 0.86 17.07
N ILE A 174 9.55 -0.25 17.45
CA ILE A 174 10.15 -1.58 17.46
C ILE A 174 10.59 -1.97 16.04
N ALA A 175 9.69 -1.90 15.05
CA ALA A 175 9.99 -2.28 13.67
C ALA A 175 11.19 -1.49 13.13
N HIS A 176 11.15 -0.17 13.24
CA HIS A 176 12.22 0.70 12.72
C HIS A 176 13.55 0.52 13.46
N SER A 177 13.54 0.22 14.76
CA SER A 177 14.78 -0.10 15.50
C SER A 177 15.49 -1.35 14.97
N LYS A 178 14.73 -2.27 14.35
CA LYS A 178 15.24 -3.49 13.72
C LYS A 178 15.46 -3.34 12.20
N GLY A 179 15.18 -2.16 11.65
CA GLY A 179 15.34 -1.88 10.21
C GLY A 179 14.30 -2.55 9.31
N ILE A 180 13.14 -2.90 9.85
CA ILE A 180 12.02 -3.51 9.13
C ILE A 180 10.79 -2.59 9.13
N PRO A 181 9.90 -2.67 8.13
CA PRO A 181 8.67 -1.87 8.12
C PRO A 181 7.60 -2.42 9.06
N LEU A 182 6.73 -1.52 9.53
CA LEU A 182 5.41 -1.85 10.05
C LEU A 182 4.39 -1.76 8.92
N ILE A 183 3.61 -2.81 8.71
CA ILE A 183 2.48 -2.87 7.76
C ILE A 183 1.20 -2.82 8.58
N VAL A 184 0.34 -1.85 8.28
CA VAL A 184 -0.92 -1.64 9.02
C VAL A 184 -2.10 -1.78 8.07
N ASP A 185 -3.01 -2.70 8.39
CA ASP A 185 -4.34 -2.75 7.78
C ASP A 185 -5.26 -1.80 8.53
N ALA A 186 -5.60 -0.71 7.88
CA ALA A 186 -6.43 0.37 8.41
C ALA A 186 -7.86 0.31 7.83
N THR A 187 -8.41 -0.88 7.64
CA THR A 187 -9.77 -1.09 7.13
C THR A 187 -10.82 -0.61 8.13
N LEU A 188 -10.56 -0.68 9.45
CA LEU A 188 -11.41 -0.18 10.54
C LEU A 188 -10.75 0.97 11.27
#